data_f65a7884672084ceb8bc343798757119
#
_entry.id   f65a7884672084ceb8bc343798757119
#
_cell.length_a   1.000
_cell.length_b   1.000
_cell.length_c   1.000
_cell.angle_alpha   90.00
_cell.angle_beta   90.00
_cell.angle_gamma   90.00
#
_symmetry.space_group_name_H-M   'P 1'
#
loop_
_entity.id
_entity.type
_entity.pdbx_description
1 polymer ?
#
loop_
_entity_poly.entity_id
_entity_poly.type
_entity_poly.pdbx_seq_one_letter_code
_entity_poly.pdbx_strand_id
1 'polypeptide(L)'
;MKTQPVTFAAMTDLHLDIMHDGMMRIDAFLDAAQKADVDFIIQLGDFSYPKDTSTCLCAPEKMPINLKYAMECPTEIPKLEILNKFNLFSKPKYHLLGNYECDFCSKADALEMYGMEKPYYSFHLKGWHFIVLDGNSYRDEHGDLVDYNFGKYFETTDLPYLGEQQLSLIHISE
;
A
#
# COMPACT_ATOMS: atom_id res chain seq x y z
N MET A 1 14.00 26.83 -5.69
CA MET A 1 15.28 26.24 -5.17
C MET A 1 15.91 25.37 -6.25
N LYS A 2 17.26 25.26 -6.31
CA LYS A 2 17.87 24.28 -7.24
C LYS A 2 17.65 22.86 -6.70
N THR A 3 17.16 21.95 -7.56
CA THR A 3 17.04 20.54 -7.25
C THR A 3 18.42 19.89 -7.10
N GLN A 4 18.53 18.93 -6.18
CA GLN A 4 19.72 18.08 -6.02
C GLN A 4 19.36 16.63 -6.39
N PRO A 5 20.33 15.79 -6.74
CA PRO A 5 20.06 14.36 -6.95
C PRO A 5 19.41 13.72 -5.73
N VAL A 6 18.40 12.89 -5.96
CA VAL A 6 17.73 12.07 -4.94
C VAL A 6 17.88 10.61 -5.33
N THR A 7 18.28 9.79 -4.39
CA THR A 7 18.36 8.35 -4.53
C THR A 7 17.37 7.71 -3.56
N PHE A 8 16.51 6.82 -4.05
CA PHE A 8 15.55 6.11 -3.20
C PHE A 8 15.42 4.65 -3.62
N ALA A 9 14.97 3.82 -2.70
CA ALA A 9 14.60 2.44 -2.99
C ALA A 9 13.09 2.28 -2.86
N ALA A 10 12.49 1.62 -3.85
CA ALA A 10 11.07 1.31 -3.87
C ALA A 10 10.88 -0.21 -3.92
N MET A 11 9.87 -0.71 -3.19
CA MET A 11 9.40 -2.09 -3.28
C MET A 11 7.89 -2.10 -3.44
N THR A 12 7.37 -3.14 -4.04
CA THR A 12 5.95 -3.40 -4.21
C THR A 12 5.70 -4.90 -4.14
N ASP A 13 4.45 -5.28 -3.95
CA ASP A 13 4.00 -6.68 -4.07
C ASP A 13 4.80 -7.67 -3.20
N LEU A 14 5.03 -7.32 -1.93
CA LEU A 14 5.65 -8.23 -0.98
C LEU A 14 4.76 -9.46 -0.75
N HIS A 15 3.43 -9.25 -0.71
CA HIS A 15 2.43 -10.30 -0.58
C HIS A 15 2.77 -11.28 0.54
N LEU A 16 3.09 -10.77 1.72
CA LEU A 16 3.55 -11.56 2.85
C LEU A 16 2.64 -12.76 3.15
N ASP A 17 1.33 -12.57 2.99
CA ASP A 17 0.32 -13.56 3.38
C ASP A 17 0.22 -14.74 2.41
N ILE A 18 0.80 -14.64 1.22
CA ILE A 18 0.77 -15.70 0.20
C ILE A 18 2.16 -16.10 -0.30
N MET A 19 3.19 -15.29 -0.03
CA MET A 19 4.57 -15.56 -0.44
C MET A 19 5.40 -15.93 0.78
N HIS A 20 5.90 -17.16 0.85
CA HIS A 20 6.61 -17.69 2.01
C HIS A 20 8.02 -17.12 2.23
N ASP A 21 8.54 -16.35 1.29
CA ASP A 21 9.88 -15.76 1.32
C ASP A 21 9.89 -14.27 1.74
N GLY A 22 8.78 -13.74 2.25
CA GLY A 22 8.59 -12.33 2.58
C GLY A 22 9.69 -11.75 3.48
N MET A 23 10.10 -12.50 4.53
CA MET A 23 11.19 -12.06 5.42
C MET A 23 12.52 -11.93 4.68
N MET A 24 12.84 -12.88 3.81
CA MET A 24 14.09 -12.85 3.04
C MET A 24 14.08 -11.68 2.05
N ARG A 25 12.93 -11.40 1.41
CA ARG A 25 12.81 -10.29 0.45
C ARG A 25 12.91 -8.93 1.13
N ILE A 26 12.27 -8.74 2.28
CA ILE A 26 12.38 -7.47 3.01
C ILE A 26 13.81 -7.24 3.50
N ASP A 27 14.50 -8.28 3.98
CA ASP A 27 15.90 -8.17 4.41
C ASP A 27 16.80 -7.79 3.23
N ALA A 28 16.67 -8.46 2.10
CA ALA A 28 17.45 -8.15 0.91
C ALA A 28 17.20 -6.71 0.41
N PHE A 29 15.94 -6.24 0.46
CA PHE A 29 15.59 -4.87 0.10
C PHE A 29 16.24 -3.84 1.05
N LEU A 30 16.11 -4.02 2.36
CA LEU A 30 16.66 -3.09 3.36
C LEU A 30 18.19 -3.07 3.30
N ASP A 31 18.82 -4.23 3.13
CA ASP A 31 20.28 -4.34 2.95
C ASP A 31 20.76 -3.61 1.69
N ALA A 32 20.06 -3.76 0.58
CA ALA A 32 20.39 -3.07 -0.66
C ALA A 32 20.23 -1.55 -0.51
N ALA A 33 19.12 -1.09 0.10
CA ALA A 33 18.86 0.31 0.36
C ALA A 33 19.92 0.93 1.29
N GLN A 34 20.33 0.20 2.33
CA GLN A 34 21.37 0.64 3.28
C GLN A 34 22.74 0.75 2.58
N LYS A 35 23.11 -0.26 1.76
CA LYS A 35 24.39 -0.24 1.01
C LYS A 35 24.43 0.86 -0.03
N ALA A 36 23.32 1.17 -0.67
CA ALA A 36 23.21 2.26 -1.64
C ALA A 36 23.12 3.65 -1.00
N ASP A 37 23.04 3.73 0.33
CA ASP A 37 22.90 4.97 1.11
C ASP A 37 21.78 5.88 0.59
N VAL A 38 20.61 5.29 0.29
CA VAL A 38 19.45 6.00 -0.28
C VAL A 38 18.96 7.11 0.64
N ASP A 39 18.31 8.11 0.07
CA ASP A 39 17.73 9.24 0.82
C ASP A 39 16.44 8.86 1.55
N PHE A 40 15.68 7.93 0.98
CA PHE A 40 14.45 7.37 1.58
C PHE A 40 14.11 6.01 0.99
N ILE A 41 13.20 5.30 1.65
CA ILE A 41 12.56 4.09 1.12
C ILE A 41 11.06 4.29 1.01
N ILE A 42 10.42 3.58 0.07
CA ILE A 42 8.98 3.57 -0.11
C ILE A 42 8.48 2.17 -0.47
N GLN A 43 7.38 1.75 0.13
CA GLN A 43 6.60 0.61 -0.33
C GLN A 43 5.36 1.11 -1.09
N LEU A 44 5.05 0.47 -2.21
CA LEU A 44 4.04 0.93 -3.18
C LEU A 44 2.75 0.09 -3.15
N GLY A 45 2.46 -0.53 -2.02
CA GLY A 45 1.26 -1.36 -1.82
C GLY A 45 1.48 -2.84 -2.01
N ASP A 46 0.42 -3.60 -1.77
CA ASP A 46 0.35 -5.05 -1.80
C ASP A 46 1.43 -5.70 -0.90
N PHE A 47 1.57 -5.13 0.28
CA PHE A 47 2.59 -5.53 1.25
C PHE A 47 2.11 -6.71 2.10
N SER A 48 0.96 -6.55 2.77
CA SER A 48 0.35 -7.57 3.62
C SER A 48 -1.10 -7.22 3.95
N TYR A 49 -1.92 -8.22 4.23
CA TYR A 49 -3.27 -7.98 4.76
C TYR A 49 -3.19 -7.36 6.17
N PRO A 50 -3.88 -6.23 6.41
CA PRO A 50 -3.88 -5.59 7.72
C PRO A 50 -4.53 -6.42 8.81
N LYS A 51 -5.56 -7.21 8.47
CA LYS A 51 -6.39 -7.97 9.41
C LYS A 51 -6.57 -9.43 9.00
N ASP A 52 -7.32 -10.14 9.82
CA ASP A 52 -7.71 -11.53 9.59
C ASP A 52 -8.46 -11.66 8.26
N THR A 53 -8.06 -12.66 7.50
CA THR A 53 -8.62 -12.99 6.19
C THR A 53 -10.07 -13.54 6.24
N SER A 54 -10.64 -13.76 7.43
CA SER A 54 -12.01 -14.22 7.61
C SER A 54 -13.10 -13.20 7.27
N THR A 55 -12.73 -11.93 7.09
CA THR A 55 -13.68 -10.81 6.99
C THR A 55 -13.93 -10.29 5.56
N CYS A 56 -13.47 -11.00 4.53
CA CYS A 56 -13.76 -10.62 3.14
C CYS A 56 -15.28 -10.67 2.86
N LEU A 57 -15.81 -9.60 2.29
CA LEU A 57 -17.25 -9.46 1.98
C LEU A 57 -17.58 -9.70 0.50
N CYS A 58 -16.59 -10.02 -0.34
CA CYS A 58 -16.86 -10.35 -1.74
C CYS A 58 -17.54 -11.72 -1.88
N ALA A 59 -18.35 -11.87 -2.92
CA ALA A 59 -19.00 -13.13 -3.21
C ALA A 59 -17.95 -14.23 -3.52
N PRO A 60 -18.07 -15.45 -2.94
CA PRO A 60 -17.06 -16.50 -3.09
C PRO A 60 -16.70 -16.87 -4.53
N GLU A 61 -17.69 -16.81 -5.44
CA GLU A 61 -17.49 -17.08 -6.86
C GLU A 61 -16.68 -16.00 -7.60
N LYS A 62 -16.64 -14.81 -7.05
CA LYS A 62 -15.87 -13.67 -7.59
C LYS A 62 -14.50 -13.51 -6.95
N MET A 63 -14.26 -14.26 -5.87
CA MET A 63 -13.01 -14.17 -5.13
C MET A 63 -11.83 -14.73 -5.95
N PRO A 64 -10.75 -13.98 -6.14
CA PRO A 64 -9.54 -14.46 -6.81
C PRO A 64 -8.91 -15.66 -6.11
N ILE A 65 -8.18 -16.48 -6.86
CA ILE A 65 -7.57 -17.71 -6.34
C ILE A 65 -6.52 -17.44 -5.26
N ASN A 66 -5.78 -16.36 -5.37
CA ASN A 66 -4.78 -15.93 -4.37
C ASN A 66 -5.43 -15.60 -3.03
N LEU A 67 -6.61 -14.97 -3.04
CA LEU A 67 -7.36 -14.67 -1.83
C LEU A 67 -7.87 -15.95 -1.16
N LYS A 68 -8.42 -16.88 -1.96
CA LYS A 68 -8.83 -18.21 -1.46
C LYS A 68 -7.66 -18.93 -0.81
N TYR A 69 -6.49 -18.88 -1.44
CA TYR A 69 -5.28 -19.49 -0.89
C TYR A 69 -4.88 -18.88 0.45
N ALA A 70 -4.88 -17.54 0.57
CA ALA A 70 -4.56 -16.84 1.82
C ALA A 70 -5.52 -17.19 2.97
N MET A 71 -6.80 -17.44 2.66
CA MET A 71 -7.79 -17.88 3.65
C MET A 71 -7.59 -19.33 4.11
N GLU A 72 -7.18 -20.21 3.17
CA GLU A 72 -6.97 -21.63 3.44
C GLU A 72 -5.60 -21.95 4.06
N CYS A 73 -4.59 -21.16 3.72
CA CYS A 73 -3.21 -21.33 4.14
C CYS A 73 -2.65 -20.01 4.73
N PRO A 74 -3.15 -19.55 5.89
CA PRO A 74 -2.67 -18.31 6.48
C PRO A 74 -1.18 -18.41 6.83
N THR A 75 -0.46 -17.32 6.59
CA THR A 75 0.96 -17.26 6.98
C THR A 75 1.09 -17.14 8.50
N GLU A 76 2.05 -17.85 9.08
CA GLU A 76 2.40 -17.75 10.51
C GLU A 76 3.29 -16.53 10.80
N ILE A 77 3.78 -15.84 9.76
CA ILE A 77 4.68 -14.69 9.94
C ILE A 77 3.88 -13.51 10.47
N PRO A 78 4.23 -12.93 11.62
CA PRO A 78 3.53 -11.79 12.19
C PRO A 78 3.63 -10.58 11.25
N LYS A 79 2.50 -10.12 10.74
CA LYS A 79 2.41 -8.98 9.80
C LYS A 79 3.06 -7.71 10.35
N LEU A 80 2.82 -7.43 11.64
CA LEU A 80 3.42 -6.28 12.32
C LEU A 80 4.95 -6.39 12.45
N GLU A 81 5.51 -7.59 12.50
CA GLU A 81 6.95 -7.77 12.56
C GLU A 81 7.63 -7.24 11.30
N ILE A 82 7.12 -7.60 10.13
CA ILE A 82 7.68 -7.12 8.86
C ILE A 82 7.48 -5.62 8.67
N LEU A 83 6.30 -5.11 9.00
CA LEU A 83 6.04 -3.68 8.95
C LEU A 83 6.96 -2.91 9.91
N ASN A 84 7.13 -3.41 11.13
CA ASN A 84 8.06 -2.85 12.10
C ASN A 84 9.50 -2.88 11.57
N LYS A 85 9.90 -3.96 10.91
CA LYS A 85 11.22 -4.09 10.30
C LYS A 85 11.44 -3.03 9.22
N PHE A 86 10.48 -2.81 8.31
CA PHE A 86 10.52 -1.72 7.35
C PHE A 86 10.62 -0.36 8.05
N ASN A 87 9.82 -0.16 9.10
CA ASN A 87 9.76 1.10 9.85
C ASN A 87 10.99 1.38 10.72
N LEU A 88 11.83 0.40 11.00
CA LEU A 88 13.12 0.60 11.68
C LEU A 88 14.24 1.10 10.77
N PHE A 89 14.02 1.19 9.46
CA PHE A 89 15.01 1.80 8.57
C PHE A 89 15.35 3.22 9.02
N SER A 90 16.64 3.57 9.04
CA SER A 90 17.14 4.77 9.71
C SER A 90 16.82 6.09 9.01
N LYS A 91 16.45 6.04 7.72
CA LYS A 91 16.10 7.24 6.92
C LYS A 91 14.57 7.34 6.71
N PRO A 92 14.07 8.44 6.12
CA PRO A 92 12.67 8.61 5.80
C PRO A 92 12.09 7.41 5.07
N LYS A 93 10.89 7.05 5.43
CA LYS A 93 10.16 5.92 4.88
C LYS A 93 8.71 6.31 4.62
N TYR A 94 8.18 5.82 3.52
CA TYR A 94 6.85 6.18 3.03
C TYR A 94 6.06 4.93 2.69
N HIS A 95 4.75 5.03 2.85
CA HIS A 95 3.81 3.95 2.56
C HIS A 95 2.78 4.40 1.53
N LEU A 96 2.38 3.50 0.66
CA LEU A 96 1.23 3.61 -0.21
C LEU A 96 0.39 2.35 -0.03
N LEU A 97 -0.92 2.49 -0.05
CA LEU A 97 -1.82 1.33 0.00
C LEU A 97 -2.06 0.81 -1.41
N GLY A 98 -1.87 -0.50 -1.60
CA GLY A 98 -2.38 -1.23 -2.75
C GLY A 98 -3.83 -1.68 -2.51
N ASN A 99 -4.41 -2.36 -3.47
CA ASN A 99 -5.76 -2.93 -3.30
C ASN A 99 -5.77 -4.07 -2.26
N TYR A 100 -4.68 -4.79 -2.16
CA TYR A 100 -4.49 -5.93 -1.29
C TYR A 100 -4.70 -5.59 0.19
N GLU A 101 -4.28 -4.40 0.62
CA GLU A 101 -4.51 -3.92 1.97
C GLU A 101 -5.99 -3.77 2.31
N CYS A 102 -6.86 -3.60 1.32
CA CYS A 102 -8.30 -3.43 1.50
C CYS A 102 -9.13 -4.71 1.28
N ASP A 103 -8.49 -5.87 1.09
CA ASP A 103 -9.20 -7.12 0.78
C ASP A 103 -10.02 -7.63 1.96
N PHE A 104 -9.54 -7.49 3.19
CA PHE A 104 -10.16 -8.02 4.40
C PHE A 104 -10.51 -6.99 5.46
N CYS A 105 -10.32 -5.72 5.18
CA CYS A 105 -10.65 -4.64 6.12
C CYS A 105 -11.08 -3.38 5.37
N SER A 106 -11.49 -2.37 6.13
CA SER A 106 -11.72 -1.04 5.57
C SER A 106 -10.41 -0.34 5.25
N LYS A 107 -10.44 0.62 4.32
CA LYS A 107 -9.29 1.52 4.07
C LYS A 107 -8.84 2.24 5.35
N ALA A 108 -9.77 2.59 6.23
CA ALA A 108 -9.45 3.21 7.51
C ALA A 108 -8.60 2.29 8.41
N ASP A 109 -8.95 1.01 8.49
CA ASP A 109 -8.16 0.01 9.23
C ASP A 109 -6.75 -0.15 8.64
N ALA A 110 -6.64 -0.13 7.31
CA ALA A 110 -5.36 -0.21 6.64
C ALA A 110 -4.49 1.01 6.95
N LEU A 111 -5.04 2.21 6.89
CA LEU A 111 -4.34 3.45 7.26
C LEU A 111 -3.83 3.41 8.71
N GLU A 112 -4.65 2.94 9.64
CA GLU A 112 -4.27 2.79 11.04
C GLU A 112 -3.07 1.84 11.19
N MET A 113 -3.10 0.68 10.55
CA MET A 113 -2.00 -0.29 10.60
C MET A 113 -0.69 0.29 10.09
N TYR A 114 -0.72 1.03 8.99
CA TYR A 114 0.48 1.63 8.38
C TYR A 114 0.87 2.98 9.01
N GLY A 115 0.11 3.48 9.98
CA GLY A 115 0.35 4.77 10.63
C GLY A 115 0.20 5.96 9.67
N MET A 116 -0.69 5.84 8.68
CA MET A 116 -0.96 6.86 7.69
C MET A 116 -2.17 7.71 8.11
N GLU A 117 -2.05 9.03 8.08
CA GLU A 117 -3.17 9.92 8.35
C GLU A 117 -4.19 9.98 7.19
N LYS A 118 -3.69 9.83 5.95
CA LYS A 118 -4.48 9.88 4.71
C LYS A 118 -3.93 8.89 3.70
N PRO A 119 -4.77 8.38 2.78
CA PRO A 119 -4.31 7.45 1.76
C PRO A 119 -3.49 8.13 0.64
N TYR A 120 -3.52 9.45 0.57
CA TYR A 120 -2.76 10.25 -0.38
C TYR A 120 -2.10 11.45 0.33
N TYR A 121 -0.90 11.82 -0.09
CA TYR A 121 -0.14 12.90 0.50
C TYR A 121 1.00 13.36 -0.41
N SER A 122 1.70 14.40 0.00
CA SER A 122 2.93 14.81 -0.68
C SER A 122 4.02 15.16 0.32
N PHE A 123 5.27 15.12 -0.15
CA PHE A 123 6.43 15.53 0.63
C PHE A 123 7.50 16.16 -0.26
N HIS A 124 8.38 16.94 0.35
CA HIS A 124 9.48 17.57 -0.36
C HIS A 124 10.82 17.01 0.12
N LEU A 125 11.71 16.74 -0.83
CA LEU A 125 13.06 16.31 -0.53
C LEU A 125 14.04 16.85 -1.56
N LYS A 126 15.10 17.55 -1.11
CA LYS A 126 16.17 18.08 -1.96
C LYS A 126 15.67 18.92 -3.15
N GLY A 127 14.58 19.66 -2.96
CA GLY A 127 13.97 20.51 -3.99
C GLY A 127 13.03 19.79 -4.95
N TRP A 128 12.80 18.49 -4.77
CA TRP A 128 11.79 17.72 -5.46
C TRP A 128 10.51 17.64 -4.65
N HIS A 129 9.37 17.67 -5.34
CA HIS A 129 8.05 17.44 -4.77
C HIS A 129 7.57 16.05 -5.19
N PHE A 130 7.36 15.18 -4.22
CA PHE A 130 6.83 13.83 -4.39
C PHE A 130 5.35 13.83 -4.04
N ILE A 131 4.53 13.21 -4.88
CA ILE A 131 3.09 13.08 -4.67
C ILE A 131 2.76 11.60 -4.64
N VAL A 132 2.13 11.17 -3.57
CA VAL A 132 1.58 9.82 -3.39
C VAL A 132 0.08 9.90 -3.58
N LEU A 133 -0.44 9.14 -4.53
CA LEU A 133 -1.86 9.09 -4.87
C LEU A 133 -2.45 7.74 -4.49
N ASP A 134 -3.73 7.73 -4.13
CA ASP A 134 -4.49 6.54 -3.81
C ASP A 134 -5.49 6.21 -4.93
N GLY A 135 -5.25 5.11 -5.64
CA GLY A 135 -6.14 4.59 -6.67
C GLY A 135 -7.18 3.60 -6.15
N ASN A 136 -7.25 3.36 -4.83
CA ASN A 136 -8.11 2.32 -4.24
C ASN A 136 -9.55 2.79 -4.02
N SER A 137 -10.17 3.31 -5.06
CA SER A 137 -11.57 3.71 -5.09
C SER A 137 -12.16 3.42 -6.46
N TYR A 138 -13.46 3.26 -6.55
CA TYR A 138 -14.23 3.08 -7.78
C TYR A 138 -15.50 3.94 -7.73
N ARG A 139 -16.18 4.09 -8.85
CA ARG A 139 -17.52 4.70 -8.86
C ARG A 139 -18.57 3.60 -8.82
N ASP A 140 -19.53 3.76 -7.93
CA ASP A 140 -20.67 2.85 -7.84
C ASP A 140 -21.73 3.14 -8.93
N GLU A 141 -22.84 2.41 -8.92
CA GLU A 141 -23.95 2.55 -9.88
C GLU A 141 -24.64 3.92 -9.83
N HIS A 142 -24.45 4.68 -8.76
CA HIS A 142 -24.97 6.05 -8.59
C HIS A 142 -23.94 7.11 -9.01
N GLY A 143 -22.71 6.68 -9.35
CA GLY A 143 -21.61 7.56 -9.68
C GLY A 143 -20.84 8.10 -8.48
N ASP A 144 -21.15 7.63 -7.27
CA ASP A 144 -20.49 8.02 -6.04
C ASP A 144 -19.11 7.33 -5.93
N LEU A 145 -18.15 8.06 -5.38
CA LEU A 145 -16.82 7.52 -5.13
C LEU A 145 -16.84 6.63 -3.89
N VAL A 146 -16.48 5.37 -4.06
CA VAL A 146 -16.49 4.35 -3.00
C VAL A 146 -15.10 3.75 -2.84
N ASP A 147 -14.66 3.59 -1.60
CA ASP A 147 -13.38 2.96 -1.26
C ASP A 147 -13.40 1.44 -1.44
N TYR A 148 -12.23 0.87 -1.76
CA TYR A 148 -11.99 -0.57 -1.78
C TYR A 148 -12.03 -1.16 -0.36
N ASN A 149 -13.22 -1.36 0.18
CA ASN A 149 -13.39 -1.92 1.52
C ASN A 149 -13.79 -3.39 1.45
N PHE A 150 -13.13 -4.26 2.23
CA PHE A 150 -13.46 -5.68 2.39
C PHE A 150 -13.58 -6.45 1.05
N GLY A 151 -12.72 -6.15 0.09
CA GLY A 151 -12.70 -6.80 -1.21
C GLY A 151 -13.90 -6.47 -2.11
N LYS A 152 -14.73 -5.48 -1.77
CA LYS A 152 -15.92 -5.13 -2.55
C LYS A 152 -15.64 -4.74 -4.00
N TYR A 153 -14.47 -4.22 -4.30
CA TYR A 153 -14.07 -3.89 -5.67
C TYR A 153 -14.00 -5.11 -6.61
N PHE A 154 -13.91 -6.35 -6.09
CA PHE A 154 -14.02 -7.56 -6.91
C PHE A 154 -15.40 -7.74 -7.56
N GLU A 155 -16.42 -7.05 -7.06
CA GLU A 155 -17.78 -7.09 -7.59
C GLU A 155 -18.03 -6.06 -8.67
N THR A 156 -17.11 -5.10 -8.86
CA THR A 156 -17.22 -4.04 -9.87
C THR A 156 -16.41 -4.37 -11.12
N THR A 157 -16.86 -3.85 -12.26
CA THR A 157 -16.14 -3.85 -13.53
C THR A 157 -15.42 -2.53 -13.77
N ASP A 158 -15.60 -1.56 -12.89
CA ASP A 158 -15.04 -0.23 -13.04
C ASP A 158 -13.55 -0.21 -12.72
N LEU A 159 -12.83 0.65 -13.42
CA LEU A 159 -11.41 0.85 -13.22
C LEU A 159 -11.17 1.64 -11.92
N PRO A 160 -9.98 1.46 -11.29
CA PRO A 160 -9.53 2.29 -10.18
C PRO A 160 -9.70 3.77 -10.47
N TYR A 161 -10.18 4.53 -9.50
CA TYR A 161 -10.49 5.94 -9.68
C TYR A 161 -9.75 6.82 -8.66
N LEU A 162 -9.20 7.93 -9.15
CA LEU A 162 -8.61 8.96 -8.31
C LEU A 162 -9.66 10.01 -7.97
N GLY A 163 -9.92 10.20 -6.67
CA GLY A 163 -10.84 11.24 -6.22
C GLY A 163 -10.31 12.65 -6.53
N GLU A 164 -11.21 13.59 -6.85
CA GLU A 164 -10.84 14.96 -7.23
C GLU A 164 -10.03 15.70 -6.15
N GLN A 165 -10.28 15.40 -4.89
CA GLN A 165 -9.58 16.03 -3.76
C GLN A 165 -8.07 15.78 -3.79
N GLN A 166 -7.63 14.56 -4.16
CA GLN A 166 -6.20 14.26 -4.21
C GLN A 166 -5.52 14.86 -5.45
N LEU A 167 -6.27 15.14 -6.52
CA LEU A 167 -5.73 15.80 -7.69
C LEU A 167 -5.29 17.25 -7.39
N SER A 168 -5.84 17.86 -6.34
CA SER A 168 -5.39 19.19 -5.89
C SER A 168 -3.92 19.22 -5.46
N LEU A 169 -3.35 18.08 -5.05
CA LEU A 169 -1.92 17.98 -4.71
C LEU A 169 -1.02 18.23 -5.92
N ILE A 170 -1.50 17.95 -7.14
CA ILE A 170 -0.76 18.17 -8.38
C ILE A 170 -0.70 19.66 -8.74
N HIS A 171 -1.68 20.44 -8.27
CA HIS A 171 -1.82 21.88 -8.55
C HIS A 171 -1.23 22.74 -7.45
N ILE A 172 -0.24 22.25 -6.70
CA ILE A 172 0.45 23.11 -5.72
C ILE A 172 1.15 24.21 -6.49
N SER A 173 0.56 25.41 -6.43
CA SER A 173 1.19 26.60 -6.96
C SER A 173 2.51 26.86 -6.24
N GLU A 174 3.54 27.17 -6.99
CA GLU A 174 4.85 27.63 -6.55
C GLU A 174 4.77 28.78 -5.55
#